data_95bb4627bd9832e77b65a93315aea142
#
_entry.id   95bb4627bd9832e77b65a93315aea142
#
_cell.length_a   1.000
_cell.length_b   1.000
_cell.length_c   1.000
_cell.angle_alpha   90.00
_cell.angle_beta   90.00
_cell.angle_gamma   90.00
#
_symmetry.space_group_name_H-M   'P 1'
#
loop_
_entity.id
_entity.type
_entity.pdbx_description
1 polymer ?
#
loop_
_entity_poly.entity_id
_entity_poly.type
_entity_poly.pdbx_seq_one_letter_code
_entity_poly.pdbx_strand_id
1 'polypeptide(L)'
;LYVSDVSVYYGSKCAVQNVSFNIQPGQLTAIIGNNGCGKTSLIRAVMNFVKHSGKCMLGELQLESMSVRKRAGMISYIPQRTGISVSMTVREVCLLGFNSQLHMLESYNPDMKYRADKAIDSVGLSGLYDADFLTLSEGQKQLCILARTLIEDSSLLLLDEPDSALDFSNRHMLMKHIRNIISDNKCALMCIHSPELALEYCDRILLMKDGIIVSDIDVHTASLSEINEKMSLIYDNINVTECTDAKGNVHRIVLAL
;
A
#
# COMPACT_ATOMS: atom_id res chain seq x y z
N LEU A 1 11.41 -4.01 -5.75
CA LEU A 1 11.95 -3.44 -4.52
C LEU A 1 12.85 -4.45 -3.83
N TYR A 2 14.01 -4.04 -3.37
CA TYR A 2 14.92 -4.83 -2.55
C TYR A 2 15.28 -4.05 -1.28
N VAL A 3 15.05 -4.65 -0.13
CA VAL A 3 15.32 -4.11 1.20
C VAL A 3 16.32 -5.03 1.87
N SER A 4 17.45 -4.48 2.38
CA SER A 4 18.52 -5.25 2.99
C SER A 4 18.96 -4.64 4.32
N ASP A 5 18.88 -5.42 5.38
CA ASP A 5 19.37 -5.16 6.74
C ASP A 5 18.87 -3.83 7.32
N VAL A 6 17.62 -3.45 6.97
CA VAL A 6 17.03 -2.19 7.40
C VAL A 6 16.71 -2.23 8.88
N SER A 7 17.24 -1.23 9.62
CA SER A 7 16.89 -1.01 11.03
C SER A 7 16.52 0.45 11.26
N VAL A 8 15.48 0.66 12.07
CA VAL A 8 14.94 1.99 12.41
C VAL A 8 14.90 2.16 13.92
N TYR A 9 15.45 3.27 14.42
CA TYR A 9 15.47 3.61 15.83
C TYR A 9 14.80 4.97 16.08
N TYR A 10 13.96 5.04 17.10
CA TYR A 10 13.40 6.28 17.65
C TYR A 10 13.95 6.47 19.08
N GLY A 11 15.00 7.27 19.21
CA GLY A 11 15.78 7.35 20.45
C GLY A 11 16.41 5.99 20.78
N SER A 12 16.11 5.43 21.94
CA SER A 12 16.56 4.10 22.35
C SER A 12 15.67 2.95 21.87
N LYS A 13 14.47 3.25 21.35
CA LYS A 13 13.54 2.22 20.90
C LYS A 13 13.88 1.75 19.48
N CYS A 14 14.18 0.45 19.34
CA CYS A 14 14.27 -0.20 18.04
C CYS A 14 12.86 -0.49 17.54
N ALA A 15 12.46 0.11 16.41
CA ALA A 15 11.16 -0.09 15.80
C ALA A 15 11.18 -1.09 14.63
N VAL A 16 12.35 -1.22 13.96
CA VAL A 16 12.61 -2.20 12.90
C VAL A 16 14.02 -2.69 13.09
N GLN A 17 14.26 -3.99 13.02
CA GLN A 17 15.55 -4.60 13.30
C GLN A 17 15.95 -5.58 12.19
N ASN A 18 17.01 -5.25 11.45
CA ASN A 18 17.65 -6.09 10.42
C ASN A 18 16.66 -6.74 9.44
N VAL A 19 15.68 -5.96 8.97
CA VAL A 19 14.66 -6.46 8.04
C VAL A 19 15.23 -6.51 6.63
N SER A 20 15.09 -7.69 6.00
CA SER A 20 15.48 -7.93 4.61
C SER A 20 14.36 -8.67 3.87
N PHE A 21 14.00 -8.18 2.69
CA PHE A 21 13.08 -8.83 1.76
C PHE A 21 13.20 -8.22 0.36
N ASN A 22 12.59 -8.86 -0.63
CA ASN A 22 12.44 -8.30 -1.97
C ASN A 22 10.99 -8.39 -2.43
N ILE A 23 10.57 -7.53 -3.37
CA ILE A 23 9.28 -7.59 -4.04
C ILE A 23 9.53 -7.52 -5.54
N GLN A 24 8.97 -8.47 -6.27
CA GLN A 24 9.10 -8.53 -7.73
C GLN A 24 8.12 -7.57 -8.41
N PRO A 25 8.43 -7.08 -9.62
CA PRO A 25 7.42 -6.45 -10.47
C PRO A 25 6.21 -7.39 -10.65
N GLY A 26 5.01 -6.83 -10.74
CA GLY A 26 3.76 -7.61 -10.78
C GLY A 26 3.25 -8.11 -9.43
N GLN A 27 4.02 -7.94 -8.34
CA GLN A 27 3.70 -8.50 -7.04
C GLN A 27 3.04 -7.48 -6.11
N LEU A 28 1.91 -7.86 -5.51
CA LEU A 28 1.29 -7.18 -4.37
C LEU A 28 1.66 -7.93 -3.09
N THR A 29 2.48 -7.30 -2.24
CA THR A 29 2.96 -7.87 -0.99
C THR A 29 2.30 -7.19 0.20
N ALA A 30 1.70 -7.96 1.11
CA ALA A 30 1.20 -7.45 2.38
C ALA A 30 2.25 -7.59 3.49
N ILE A 31 2.27 -6.63 4.43
CA ILE A 31 2.88 -6.77 5.75
C ILE A 31 1.76 -6.86 6.77
N ILE A 32 1.70 -7.97 7.50
CA ILE A 32 0.76 -8.20 8.59
C ILE A 32 1.51 -8.30 9.91
N GLY A 33 0.92 -7.78 10.97
CA GLY A 33 1.46 -7.84 12.33
C GLY A 33 0.67 -6.96 13.27
N ASN A 34 0.86 -7.15 14.56
CA ASN A 34 0.17 -6.40 15.61
C ASN A 34 0.46 -4.89 15.55
N ASN A 35 -0.39 -4.10 16.19
CA ASN A 35 -0.16 -2.66 16.29
C ASN A 35 1.18 -2.37 16.98
N GLY A 36 1.94 -1.45 16.40
CA GLY A 36 3.23 -1.06 16.94
C GLY A 36 4.40 -2.01 16.63
N CYS A 37 4.20 -3.08 15.84
CA CYS A 37 5.29 -4.01 15.48
C CYS A 37 6.30 -3.44 14.47
N GLY A 38 6.08 -2.22 13.92
CA GLY A 38 7.06 -1.55 13.06
C GLY A 38 6.66 -1.37 11.59
N LYS A 39 5.47 -1.79 11.14
CA LYS A 39 5.01 -1.73 9.73
C LYS A 39 5.16 -0.33 9.10
N THR A 40 4.54 0.68 9.72
CA THR A 40 4.64 2.08 9.26
C THR A 40 6.09 2.60 9.28
N SER A 41 6.90 2.19 10.28
CA SER A 41 8.30 2.59 10.35
C SER A 41 9.12 2.00 9.20
N LEU A 42 8.82 0.76 8.81
CA LEU A 42 9.45 0.11 7.66
C LEU A 42 9.07 0.80 6.34
N ILE A 43 7.77 1.12 6.12
CA ILE A 43 7.35 1.90 4.96
C ILE A 43 8.05 3.27 4.91
N ARG A 44 8.14 3.96 6.06
CA ARG A 44 8.82 5.27 6.14
C ARG A 44 10.33 5.16 5.87
N ALA A 45 10.97 4.04 6.26
CA ALA A 45 12.37 3.77 5.91
C ALA A 45 12.55 3.57 4.40
N VAL A 46 11.71 2.75 3.76
CA VAL A 46 11.72 2.56 2.30
C VAL A 46 11.56 3.90 1.56
N MET A 47 10.69 4.80 2.06
CA MET A 47 10.55 6.15 1.50
C MET A 47 11.72 7.09 1.85
N ASN A 48 12.65 6.66 2.69
CA ASN A 48 13.70 7.52 3.25
C ASN A 48 13.13 8.77 3.98
N PHE A 49 12.01 8.60 4.69
CA PHE A 49 11.39 9.64 5.52
C PHE A 49 11.89 9.59 6.97
N VAL A 50 12.52 8.50 7.37
CA VAL A 50 13.16 8.33 8.68
C VAL A 50 14.59 7.84 8.50
N LYS A 51 15.45 8.22 9.43
CA LYS A 51 16.83 7.72 9.46
C LYS A 51 16.81 6.23 9.74
N HIS A 52 17.53 5.47 8.94
CA HIS A 52 17.66 4.01 9.06
C HIS A 52 19.07 3.56 8.69
N SER A 53 19.43 2.35 9.06
CA SER A 53 20.58 1.61 8.52
C SER A 53 20.09 0.64 7.45
N GLY A 54 21.03 -0.02 6.76
CA GLY A 54 20.72 -0.91 5.66
C GLY A 54 20.53 -0.18 4.35
N LYS A 55 19.88 -0.82 3.36
CA LYS A 55 19.71 -0.29 2.01
C LYS A 55 18.33 -0.61 1.46
N CYS A 56 17.74 0.35 0.74
CA CYS A 56 16.53 0.18 -0.03
C CYS A 56 16.83 0.47 -1.51
N MET A 57 16.57 -0.50 -2.39
CA MET A 57 16.82 -0.40 -3.83
C MET A 57 15.53 -0.57 -4.62
N LEU A 58 15.32 0.26 -5.64
CA LEU A 58 14.27 0.06 -6.61
C LEU A 58 14.93 -0.16 -7.99
N GLY A 59 14.91 -1.41 -8.45
CA GLY A 59 15.79 -1.85 -9.52
C GLY A 59 17.26 -1.67 -9.11
N GLU A 60 18.04 -0.99 -9.92
CA GLU A 60 19.45 -0.69 -9.65
C GLU A 60 19.67 0.62 -8.86
N LEU A 61 18.59 1.31 -8.51
CA LEU A 61 18.65 2.64 -7.92
C LEU A 61 18.52 2.56 -6.39
N GLN A 62 19.50 3.11 -5.68
CA GLN A 62 19.46 3.22 -4.22
C GLN A 62 18.61 4.42 -3.81
N LEU A 63 17.53 4.17 -3.04
CA LEU A 63 16.52 5.18 -2.69
C LEU A 63 17.08 6.28 -1.78
N GLU A 64 18.02 5.95 -0.91
CA GLU A 64 18.66 6.90 0.01
C GLU A 64 19.48 7.97 -0.71
N SER A 65 20.09 7.63 -1.85
CA SER A 65 20.92 8.55 -2.65
C SER A 65 20.10 9.45 -3.58
N MET A 66 18.79 9.18 -3.73
CA MET A 66 17.93 9.94 -4.64
C MET A 66 17.48 11.28 -4.07
N SER A 67 17.36 12.29 -4.93
CA SER A 67 16.63 13.51 -4.59
C SER A 67 15.16 13.20 -4.31
N VAL A 68 14.53 14.01 -3.44
CA VAL A 68 13.10 13.87 -3.07
C VAL A 68 12.22 13.84 -4.33
N ARG A 69 12.48 14.72 -5.30
CA ARG A 69 11.71 14.82 -6.55
C ARG A 69 11.83 13.54 -7.40
N LYS A 70 13.05 13.00 -7.57
CA LYS A 70 13.25 11.77 -8.34
C LYS A 70 12.54 10.59 -7.68
N ARG A 71 12.63 10.50 -6.35
CA ARG A 71 11.95 9.46 -5.56
C ARG A 71 10.43 9.59 -5.65
N ALA A 72 9.87 10.81 -5.58
CA ALA A 72 8.43 11.07 -5.75
C ALA A 72 7.89 10.70 -7.14
N GLY A 73 8.72 10.66 -8.18
CA GLY A 73 8.31 10.17 -9.49
C GLY A 73 8.36 8.64 -9.64
N MET A 74 8.90 7.92 -8.64
CA MET A 74 9.07 6.46 -8.69
C MET A 74 8.27 5.73 -7.63
N ILE A 75 7.88 6.42 -6.55
CA ILE A 75 7.17 5.85 -5.41
C ILE A 75 5.91 6.68 -5.16
N SER A 76 4.76 6.04 -5.26
CA SER A 76 3.48 6.58 -4.78
C SER A 76 3.22 6.10 -3.36
N TYR A 77 2.65 6.96 -2.53
CA TYR A 77 2.35 6.65 -1.15
C TYR A 77 0.91 6.99 -0.79
N ILE A 78 0.20 6.01 -0.27
CA ILE A 78 -1.12 6.16 0.34
C ILE A 78 -0.96 6.03 1.85
N PRO A 79 -1.03 7.14 2.61
CA PRO A 79 -0.96 7.10 4.07
C PRO A 79 -2.25 6.61 4.69
N GLN A 80 -2.19 6.15 5.94
CA GLN A 80 -3.36 5.77 6.73
C GLN A 80 -4.37 6.93 6.87
N ARG A 81 -3.87 8.17 6.97
CA ARG A 81 -4.69 9.39 6.97
C ARG A 81 -4.20 10.34 5.88
N THR A 82 -5.11 10.87 5.11
CA THR A 82 -4.78 11.65 3.91
C THR A 82 -4.00 12.94 4.17
N GLY A 83 -4.07 13.49 5.37
CA GLY A 83 -3.33 14.70 5.77
C GLY A 83 -3.76 15.98 5.05
N ILE A 84 -4.76 15.93 4.16
CA ILE A 84 -5.30 17.11 3.47
C ILE A 84 -6.25 17.83 4.42
N SER A 85 -5.88 19.04 4.83
CA SER A 85 -6.63 19.87 5.78
C SER A 85 -7.08 21.21 5.18
N VAL A 86 -6.82 21.44 3.91
CA VAL A 86 -7.24 22.63 3.16
C VAL A 86 -8.35 22.25 2.19
N SER A 87 -9.28 23.19 1.95
CA SER A 87 -10.35 23.01 0.96
C SER A 87 -9.75 22.94 -0.43
N MET A 88 -9.95 21.83 -1.11
CA MET A 88 -9.55 21.54 -2.48
C MET A 88 -10.63 20.68 -3.12
N THR A 89 -10.87 20.87 -4.40
CA THR A 89 -11.75 19.97 -5.15
C THR A 89 -11.10 18.59 -5.35
N VAL A 90 -11.92 17.57 -5.57
CA VAL A 90 -11.45 16.20 -5.91
C VAL A 90 -10.51 16.26 -7.10
N ARG A 91 -10.83 17.04 -8.14
CA ARG A 91 -9.96 17.23 -9.31
C ARG A 91 -8.63 17.86 -8.93
N GLU A 92 -8.60 18.88 -8.09
CA GLU A 92 -7.36 19.52 -7.63
C GLU A 92 -6.48 18.55 -6.85
N VAL A 93 -7.07 17.73 -5.95
CA VAL A 93 -6.33 16.69 -5.24
C VAL A 93 -5.72 15.68 -6.20
N CYS A 94 -6.46 15.25 -7.22
CA CYS A 94 -5.94 14.33 -8.24
C CYS A 94 -4.84 14.97 -9.08
N LEU A 95 -4.97 16.25 -9.45
CA LEU A 95 -3.95 16.98 -10.21
C LEU A 95 -2.61 17.07 -9.47
N LEU A 96 -2.58 17.01 -8.12
CA LEU A 96 -1.31 16.93 -7.37
C LEU A 96 -0.44 15.73 -7.77
N GLY A 97 -1.03 14.68 -8.35
CA GLY A 97 -0.30 13.53 -8.89
C GLY A 97 0.69 13.88 -10.01
N PHE A 98 0.51 15.01 -10.70
CA PHE A 98 1.44 15.49 -11.72
C PHE A 98 2.62 16.30 -11.17
N ASN A 99 2.65 16.64 -9.86
CA ASN A 99 3.64 17.56 -9.32
C ASN A 99 5.10 17.11 -9.50
N SER A 100 5.37 15.80 -9.52
CA SER A 100 6.72 15.27 -9.79
C SER A 100 7.17 15.53 -11.24
N GLN A 101 6.23 15.70 -12.16
CA GLN A 101 6.44 15.88 -13.60
C GLN A 101 6.54 17.36 -14.00
N LEU A 102 5.86 18.26 -13.25
CA LEU A 102 5.82 19.70 -13.55
C LEU A 102 7.12 20.39 -13.19
N HIS A 103 7.53 21.37 -14.01
CA HIS A 103 8.58 22.31 -13.66
C HIS A 103 8.06 23.40 -12.72
N MET A 104 9.00 24.12 -12.08
CA MET A 104 8.63 25.27 -11.21
C MET A 104 7.86 26.31 -12.04
N LEU A 105 6.70 26.73 -11.55
CA LEU A 105 5.79 27.70 -12.18
C LEU A 105 5.01 27.15 -13.42
N GLU A 106 5.09 25.88 -13.70
CA GLU A 106 4.26 25.27 -14.74
C GLU A 106 2.85 25.00 -14.22
N SER A 107 1.85 25.30 -15.05
CA SER A 107 0.43 25.08 -14.73
C SER A 107 -0.08 23.78 -15.33
N TYR A 108 -1.11 23.19 -14.72
CA TYR A 108 -1.78 22.01 -15.27
C TYR A 108 -2.41 22.32 -16.62
N ASN A 109 -2.03 21.58 -17.65
CA ASN A 109 -2.56 21.71 -18.99
C ASN A 109 -3.89 20.94 -19.16
N PRO A 110 -4.62 21.14 -20.30
CA PRO A 110 -5.89 20.47 -20.55
C PRO A 110 -5.81 18.94 -20.55
N ASP A 111 -4.71 18.35 -21.05
CA ASP A 111 -4.49 16.89 -21.03
C ASP A 111 -4.40 16.34 -19.61
N MET A 112 -3.67 17.01 -18.75
CA MET A 112 -3.57 16.65 -17.32
C MET A 112 -4.93 16.66 -16.63
N LYS A 113 -5.78 17.69 -16.93
CA LYS A 113 -7.14 17.76 -16.39
C LYS A 113 -8.00 16.61 -16.89
N TYR A 114 -7.93 16.29 -18.18
CA TYR A 114 -8.66 15.15 -18.76
C TYR A 114 -8.20 13.82 -18.12
N ARG A 115 -6.89 13.61 -17.94
CA ARG A 115 -6.35 12.42 -17.27
C ARG A 115 -6.78 12.34 -15.80
N ALA A 116 -6.86 13.48 -15.10
CA ALA A 116 -7.38 13.53 -13.74
C ALA A 116 -8.86 13.11 -13.68
N ASP A 117 -9.70 13.63 -14.58
CA ASP A 117 -11.10 13.26 -14.66
C ASP A 117 -11.28 11.76 -14.98
N LYS A 118 -10.48 11.19 -15.88
CA LYS A 118 -10.46 9.75 -16.16
C LYS A 118 -10.05 8.90 -14.96
N ALA A 119 -9.08 9.34 -14.19
CA ALA A 119 -8.66 8.64 -12.97
C ALA A 119 -9.78 8.68 -11.92
N ILE A 120 -10.46 9.82 -11.76
CA ILE A 120 -11.62 9.98 -10.86
C ILE A 120 -12.74 9.02 -11.28
N ASP A 121 -13.05 8.95 -12.58
CA ASP A 121 -14.07 8.03 -13.10
C ASP A 121 -13.73 6.57 -12.83
N SER A 122 -12.45 6.19 -13.01
CA SER A 122 -12.00 4.81 -12.88
C SER A 122 -12.11 4.25 -11.47
N VAL A 123 -12.17 5.12 -10.45
CA VAL A 123 -12.35 4.73 -9.05
C VAL A 123 -13.81 4.92 -8.57
N GLY A 124 -14.74 5.25 -9.46
CA GLY A 124 -16.17 5.37 -9.14
C GLY A 124 -16.57 6.69 -8.49
N LEU A 125 -15.78 7.75 -8.65
CA LEU A 125 -16.08 9.10 -8.15
C LEU A 125 -16.63 10.05 -9.23
N SER A 126 -17.17 9.50 -10.34
CA SER A 126 -17.80 10.28 -11.40
C SER A 126 -18.85 11.24 -10.85
N GLY A 127 -18.83 12.50 -11.32
CA GLY A 127 -19.72 13.54 -10.85
C GLY A 127 -19.27 14.29 -9.60
N LEU A 128 -18.20 13.88 -8.95
CA LEU A 128 -17.65 14.56 -7.76
C LEU A 128 -16.40 15.43 -8.05
N TYR A 129 -16.12 15.72 -9.31
CA TYR A 129 -14.89 16.43 -9.73
C TYR A 129 -14.68 17.75 -9.00
N ASP A 130 -15.74 18.53 -8.81
CA ASP A 130 -15.72 19.87 -8.22
C ASP A 130 -16.22 19.87 -6.76
N ALA A 131 -16.48 18.68 -6.17
CA ALA A 131 -16.83 18.54 -4.77
C ALA A 131 -15.60 18.85 -3.88
N ASP A 132 -15.81 19.48 -2.72
CA ASP A 132 -14.76 19.70 -1.75
C ASP A 132 -14.33 18.36 -1.14
N PHE A 133 -13.03 18.04 -1.23
CA PHE A 133 -12.42 16.84 -0.67
C PHE A 133 -12.74 16.64 0.83
N LEU A 134 -12.82 17.75 1.59
CA LEU A 134 -13.10 17.68 3.02
C LEU A 134 -14.49 17.18 3.34
N THR A 135 -15.46 17.37 2.43
CA THR A 135 -16.87 16.94 2.60
C THR A 135 -17.11 15.49 2.21
N LEU A 136 -16.13 14.82 1.59
CA LEU A 136 -16.25 13.42 1.18
C LEU A 136 -16.30 12.48 2.39
N SER A 137 -16.96 11.32 2.23
CA SER A 137 -16.81 10.22 3.15
C SER A 137 -15.36 9.69 3.18
N GLU A 138 -14.94 9.02 4.25
CA GLU A 138 -13.58 8.49 4.33
C GLU A 138 -13.27 7.51 3.18
N GLY A 139 -14.25 6.71 2.76
CA GLY A 139 -14.12 5.84 1.60
C GLY A 139 -13.87 6.62 0.30
N GLN A 140 -14.65 7.68 0.06
CA GLN A 140 -14.46 8.54 -1.11
C GLN A 140 -13.11 9.27 -1.07
N LYS A 141 -12.65 9.70 0.12
CA LYS A 141 -11.32 10.28 0.28
C LYS A 141 -10.23 9.30 -0.11
N GLN A 142 -10.31 8.03 0.34
CA GLN A 142 -9.33 6.99 -0.01
C GLN A 142 -9.35 6.71 -1.53
N LEU A 143 -10.51 6.62 -2.16
CA LEU A 143 -10.63 6.47 -3.61
C LEU A 143 -10.05 7.69 -4.37
N CYS A 144 -10.25 8.91 -3.87
CA CYS A 144 -9.66 10.12 -4.45
C CYS A 144 -8.12 10.07 -4.37
N ILE A 145 -7.54 9.65 -3.23
CA ILE A 145 -6.10 9.48 -3.10
C ILE A 145 -5.59 8.35 -4.02
N LEU A 146 -6.37 7.28 -4.18
CA LEU A 146 -6.04 6.22 -5.15
C LEU A 146 -6.05 6.75 -6.59
N ALA A 147 -7.06 7.56 -6.98
CA ALA A 147 -7.08 8.22 -8.29
C ALA A 147 -5.83 9.09 -8.53
N ARG A 148 -5.38 9.83 -7.51
CA ARG A 148 -4.13 10.58 -7.57
C ARG A 148 -2.93 9.67 -7.82
N THR A 149 -2.83 8.51 -7.15
CA THR A 149 -1.73 7.55 -7.36
C THR A 149 -1.72 6.92 -8.75
N LEU A 150 -2.89 6.76 -9.40
CA LEU A 150 -2.96 6.34 -10.80
C LEU A 150 -2.29 7.35 -11.75
N ILE A 151 -2.41 8.65 -11.43
CA ILE A 151 -1.80 9.74 -12.18
C ILE A 151 -0.29 9.82 -11.98
N GLU A 152 0.19 9.54 -10.76
CA GLU A 152 1.61 9.52 -10.43
C GLU A 152 2.39 8.50 -11.26
N ASP A 153 1.73 7.41 -11.67
CA ASP A 153 2.26 6.35 -12.55
C ASP A 153 3.62 5.77 -12.08
N SER A 154 3.76 5.61 -10.79
CA SER A 154 4.99 5.14 -10.15
C SER A 154 5.21 3.63 -10.30
N SER A 155 6.48 3.18 -10.20
CA SER A 155 6.85 1.76 -10.26
C SER A 155 6.63 1.03 -8.93
N LEU A 156 6.60 1.78 -7.80
CA LEU A 156 6.38 1.23 -6.47
C LEU A 156 5.22 1.96 -5.79
N LEU A 157 4.22 1.20 -5.35
CA LEU A 157 3.11 1.69 -4.55
C LEU A 157 3.29 1.25 -3.10
N LEU A 158 3.35 2.20 -2.18
CA LEU A 158 3.42 1.97 -0.74
C LEU A 158 2.09 2.38 -0.11
N LEU A 159 1.48 1.48 0.67
CA LEU A 159 0.18 1.72 1.30
C LEU A 159 0.28 1.42 2.80
N ASP A 160 -0.07 2.39 3.62
CA ASP A 160 -0.05 2.26 5.07
C ASP A 160 -1.47 2.22 5.62
N GLU A 161 -2.01 1.01 5.84
CA GLU A 161 -3.35 0.72 6.34
C GLU A 161 -4.48 1.43 5.57
N PRO A 162 -4.52 1.29 4.23
CA PRO A 162 -5.45 2.06 3.40
C PRO A 162 -6.91 1.69 3.61
N ASP A 163 -7.18 0.54 4.25
CA ASP A 163 -8.50 -0.02 4.52
C ASP A 163 -9.05 0.33 5.91
N SER A 164 -8.26 0.95 6.80
CA SER A 164 -8.56 1.08 8.22
C SER A 164 -9.84 1.88 8.56
N ALA A 165 -10.23 2.82 7.70
CA ALA A 165 -11.42 3.67 7.89
C ALA A 165 -12.61 3.27 6.99
N LEU A 166 -12.54 2.12 6.31
CA LEU A 166 -13.51 1.70 5.32
C LEU A 166 -14.46 0.62 5.87
N ASP A 167 -15.72 0.66 5.43
CA ASP A 167 -16.65 -0.45 5.61
C ASP A 167 -16.29 -1.65 4.74
N PHE A 168 -16.97 -2.77 4.96
CA PHE A 168 -16.70 -4.04 4.29
C PHE A 168 -16.67 -3.91 2.76
N SER A 169 -17.71 -3.31 2.16
CA SER A 169 -17.83 -3.18 0.70
C SER A 169 -16.73 -2.30 0.12
N ASN A 170 -16.46 -1.18 0.76
CA ASN A 170 -15.44 -0.22 0.31
C ASN A 170 -14.02 -0.80 0.44
N ARG A 171 -13.72 -1.64 1.45
CA ARG A 171 -12.44 -2.35 1.56
C ARG A 171 -12.18 -3.26 0.37
N HIS A 172 -13.15 -4.11 0.01
CA HIS A 172 -13.02 -5.02 -1.13
C HIS A 172 -12.91 -4.27 -2.46
N MET A 173 -13.67 -3.17 -2.62
CA MET A 173 -13.57 -2.32 -3.80
C MET A 173 -12.18 -1.67 -3.91
N LEU A 174 -11.64 -1.13 -2.82
CA LEU A 174 -10.29 -0.55 -2.76
C LEU A 174 -9.25 -1.60 -3.15
N MET A 175 -9.32 -2.82 -2.57
CA MET A 175 -8.38 -3.90 -2.87
C MET A 175 -8.40 -4.32 -4.34
N LYS A 176 -9.59 -4.41 -4.95
CA LYS A 176 -9.73 -4.67 -6.40
C LYS A 176 -9.07 -3.58 -7.24
N HIS A 177 -9.27 -2.31 -6.90
CA HIS A 177 -8.61 -1.22 -7.60
C HIS A 177 -7.08 -1.28 -7.45
N ILE A 178 -6.57 -1.52 -6.23
CA ILE A 178 -5.12 -1.69 -6.01
C ILE A 178 -4.59 -2.85 -6.85
N ARG A 179 -5.28 -4.01 -6.84
CA ARG A 179 -4.85 -5.18 -7.63
C ARG A 179 -4.79 -4.87 -9.12
N ASN A 180 -5.75 -4.12 -9.65
CA ASN A 180 -5.79 -3.74 -11.07
C ASN A 180 -4.67 -2.76 -11.48
N ILE A 181 -4.08 -2.03 -10.53
CA ILE A 181 -2.94 -1.13 -10.80
C ILE A 181 -1.64 -1.93 -10.96
N ILE A 182 -1.53 -3.07 -10.28
CA ILE A 182 -0.32 -3.89 -10.29
C ILE A 182 -0.18 -4.58 -11.65
N SER A 183 0.98 -4.43 -12.26
CA SER A 183 1.33 -4.92 -13.59
C SER A 183 2.81 -5.32 -13.62
N ASP A 184 3.27 -5.88 -14.72
CA ASP A 184 4.65 -6.35 -14.90
C ASP A 184 5.74 -5.29 -14.61
N ASN A 185 5.35 -4.01 -14.61
CA ASN A 185 6.27 -2.90 -14.32
C ASN A 185 6.03 -2.23 -12.96
N LYS A 186 5.01 -2.69 -12.21
CA LYS A 186 4.60 -2.09 -10.93
C LYS A 186 4.50 -3.13 -9.85
N CYS A 187 4.95 -2.78 -8.65
CA CYS A 187 4.76 -3.61 -7.47
C CYS A 187 4.21 -2.76 -6.32
N ALA A 188 3.65 -3.44 -5.33
CA ALA A 188 3.15 -2.77 -4.14
C ALA A 188 3.58 -3.46 -2.86
N LEU A 189 3.80 -2.65 -1.82
CA LEU A 189 3.96 -3.06 -0.43
C LEU A 189 2.87 -2.39 0.38
N MET A 190 2.04 -3.19 1.04
CA MET A 190 0.89 -2.71 1.79
C MET A 190 0.92 -3.21 3.23
N CYS A 191 0.85 -2.30 4.20
CA CYS A 191 0.53 -2.65 5.57
C CYS A 191 -0.98 -2.84 5.70
N ILE A 192 -1.41 -3.96 6.25
CA ILE A 192 -2.83 -4.28 6.42
C ILE A 192 -3.03 -5.04 7.74
N HIS A 193 -4.22 -4.90 8.35
CA HIS A 193 -4.55 -5.63 9.58
C HIS A 193 -5.36 -6.90 9.33
N SER A 194 -6.09 -6.98 8.21
CA SER A 194 -6.95 -8.11 7.90
C SER A 194 -6.17 -9.23 7.18
N PRO A 195 -5.95 -10.39 7.84
CA PRO A 195 -5.37 -11.56 7.19
C PRO A 195 -6.22 -12.06 6.01
N GLU A 196 -7.56 -11.93 6.10
CA GLU A 196 -8.49 -12.33 5.03
C GLU A 196 -8.24 -11.56 3.75
N LEU A 197 -8.18 -10.21 3.84
CA LEU A 197 -7.91 -9.37 2.67
C LEU A 197 -6.53 -9.65 2.08
N ALA A 198 -5.53 -9.93 2.92
CA ALA A 198 -4.20 -10.28 2.44
C ALA A 198 -4.19 -11.64 1.72
N LEU A 199 -4.86 -12.64 2.26
CA LEU A 199 -4.97 -13.97 1.63
C LEU A 199 -5.80 -13.96 0.34
N GLU A 200 -6.75 -13.02 0.20
CA GLU A 200 -7.61 -12.92 -0.99
C GLU A 200 -6.97 -12.10 -2.12
N TYR A 201 -6.25 -11.03 -1.79
CA TYR A 201 -5.82 -10.06 -2.80
C TYR A 201 -4.32 -10.01 -3.05
N CYS A 202 -3.49 -10.45 -2.08
CA CYS A 202 -2.03 -10.34 -2.19
C CYS A 202 -1.40 -11.63 -2.70
N ASP A 203 -0.26 -11.48 -3.37
CA ASP A 203 0.53 -12.62 -3.85
C ASP A 203 1.42 -13.17 -2.73
N ARG A 204 1.82 -12.30 -1.78
CA ARG A 204 2.77 -12.62 -0.73
C ARG A 204 2.45 -11.88 0.56
N ILE A 205 2.68 -12.52 1.69
CA ILE A 205 2.44 -11.96 3.02
C ILE A 205 3.72 -12.07 3.85
N LEU A 206 4.24 -10.93 4.31
CA LEU A 206 5.32 -10.84 5.28
C LEU A 206 4.72 -10.69 6.68
N LEU A 207 5.02 -11.61 7.58
CA LEU A 207 4.55 -11.57 8.97
C LEU A 207 5.58 -10.84 9.82
N MET A 208 5.16 -9.73 10.43
CA MET A 208 6.03 -8.86 11.22
C MET A 208 5.65 -8.86 12.70
N LYS A 209 6.63 -9.14 13.58
CA LYS A 209 6.49 -9.13 15.02
C LYS A 209 7.70 -8.45 15.66
N ASP A 210 7.50 -7.54 16.59
CA ASP A 210 8.54 -6.87 17.38
C ASP A 210 9.73 -6.31 16.56
N GLY A 211 9.39 -5.71 15.40
CA GLY A 211 10.37 -5.07 14.52
C GLY A 211 11.08 -5.99 13.54
N ILE A 212 10.80 -7.29 13.54
CA ILE A 212 11.41 -8.26 12.63
C ILE A 212 10.37 -8.95 11.74
N ILE A 213 10.76 -9.41 10.56
CA ILE A 213 9.96 -10.33 9.76
C ILE A 213 10.20 -11.74 10.29
N VAL A 214 9.15 -12.34 10.85
CA VAL A 214 9.22 -13.68 11.46
C VAL A 214 8.87 -14.79 10.49
N SER A 215 8.14 -14.47 9.41
CA SER A 215 7.80 -15.44 8.37
C SER A 215 7.36 -14.75 7.08
N ASP A 216 7.28 -15.53 6.02
CA ASP A 216 6.96 -15.17 4.65
C ASP A 216 6.07 -16.24 4.03
N ILE A 217 4.93 -15.84 3.47
CA ILE A 217 3.93 -16.73 2.87
C ILE A 217 3.76 -16.35 1.40
N ASP A 218 4.07 -17.27 0.50
CA ASP A 218 3.59 -17.19 -0.88
C ASP A 218 2.13 -17.68 -0.90
N VAL A 219 1.20 -16.78 -1.20
CA VAL A 219 -0.24 -17.08 -1.09
C VAL A 219 -0.69 -18.10 -2.13
N HIS A 220 -0.01 -18.19 -3.28
CA HIS A 220 -0.40 -19.07 -4.37
C HIS A 220 0.09 -20.51 -4.18
N THR A 221 1.22 -20.69 -3.50
CA THR A 221 1.88 -22.00 -3.38
C THR A 221 1.77 -22.62 -1.99
N ALA A 222 1.56 -21.81 -0.94
CA ALA A 222 1.48 -22.29 0.43
C ALA A 222 0.23 -23.14 0.68
N SER A 223 0.43 -24.28 1.34
CA SER A 223 -0.66 -25.14 1.82
C SER A 223 -1.40 -24.48 2.99
N LEU A 224 -2.66 -24.90 3.24
CA LEU A 224 -3.42 -24.42 4.41
C LEU A 224 -2.70 -24.71 5.74
N SER A 225 -2.06 -25.86 5.86
CA SER A 225 -1.27 -26.20 7.05
C SER A 225 -0.12 -25.24 7.26
N GLU A 226 0.62 -24.91 6.20
CA GLU A 226 1.72 -23.96 6.24
C GLU A 226 1.24 -22.55 6.58
N ILE A 227 0.12 -22.10 5.99
CA ILE A 227 -0.47 -20.79 6.30
C ILE A 227 -0.86 -20.71 7.77
N ASN A 228 -1.54 -21.73 8.30
CA ASN A 228 -1.96 -21.79 9.71
C ASN A 228 -0.74 -21.78 10.65
N GLU A 229 0.28 -22.60 10.39
CA GLU A 229 1.50 -22.65 11.19
C GLU A 229 2.19 -21.26 11.22
N LYS A 230 2.38 -20.65 10.07
CA LYS A 230 3.03 -19.33 9.97
C LYS A 230 2.18 -18.23 10.63
N MET A 231 0.88 -18.18 10.38
CA MET A 231 -0.02 -17.19 10.99
C MET A 231 -0.05 -17.28 12.52
N SER A 232 0.10 -18.48 13.09
CA SER A 232 0.18 -18.69 14.55
C SER A 232 1.37 -18.00 15.21
N LEU A 233 2.40 -17.59 14.45
CA LEU A 233 3.54 -16.82 14.98
C LEU A 233 3.15 -15.43 15.47
N ILE A 234 2.03 -14.87 14.96
CA ILE A 234 1.56 -13.52 15.28
C ILE A 234 0.13 -13.47 15.86
N TYR A 235 -0.66 -14.52 15.66
CA TYR A 235 -2.04 -14.62 16.16
C TYR A 235 -2.23 -15.90 16.97
N ASP A 236 -2.61 -15.78 18.24
CA ASP A 236 -2.68 -16.93 19.16
C ASP A 236 -3.85 -17.90 18.86
N ASN A 237 -4.96 -17.40 18.29
CA ASN A 237 -6.18 -18.19 18.07
C ASN A 237 -6.72 -17.96 16.65
N ILE A 238 -5.93 -18.32 15.65
CA ILE A 238 -6.33 -18.17 14.26
C ILE A 238 -6.41 -19.53 13.57
N ASN A 239 -7.42 -19.71 12.74
CA ASN A 239 -7.51 -20.86 11.84
C ASN A 239 -7.94 -20.38 10.45
N VAL A 240 -7.14 -20.70 9.46
CA VAL A 240 -7.46 -20.47 8.03
C VAL A 240 -8.03 -21.75 7.45
N THR A 241 -9.19 -21.64 6.85
CA THR A 241 -9.86 -22.74 6.14
C THR A 241 -10.26 -22.31 4.75
N GLU A 242 -10.63 -23.24 3.89
CA GLU A 242 -11.16 -22.97 2.56
C GLU A 242 -12.65 -23.22 2.52
N CYS A 243 -13.37 -22.36 1.79
CA CYS A 243 -14.74 -22.57 1.40
C CYS A 243 -14.90 -22.34 -0.11
N THR A 244 -15.90 -22.98 -0.70
CA THR A 244 -16.21 -22.80 -2.12
C THR A 244 -17.50 -22.02 -2.27
N ASP A 245 -17.48 -20.95 -3.06
CA ASP A 245 -18.69 -20.18 -3.37
C ASP A 245 -19.63 -20.92 -4.34
N ALA A 246 -20.83 -20.38 -4.57
CA ALA A 246 -21.82 -20.96 -5.46
C ALA A 246 -21.36 -21.04 -6.95
N LYS A 247 -20.27 -20.36 -7.30
CA LYS A 247 -19.67 -20.37 -8.64
C LYS A 247 -18.48 -21.34 -8.77
N GLY A 248 -18.12 -22.02 -7.67
CA GLY A 248 -16.99 -22.93 -7.63
C GLY A 248 -15.64 -22.28 -7.33
N ASN A 249 -15.59 -20.99 -6.99
CA ASN A 249 -14.35 -20.34 -6.59
C ASN A 249 -14.00 -20.73 -5.14
N VAL A 250 -12.74 -21.03 -4.91
CA VAL A 250 -12.22 -21.33 -3.56
C VAL A 250 -11.78 -20.02 -2.90
N HIS A 251 -12.27 -19.79 -1.69
CA HIS A 251 -11.93 -18.63 -0.85
C HIS A 251 -11.30 -19.10 0.46
N ARG A 252 -10.29 -18.38 0.92
CA ARG A 252 -9.69 -18.63 2.23
C ARG A 252 -10.38 -17.76 3.29
N ILE A 253 -10.92 -18.41 4.29
CA ILE A 253 -11.61 -17.76 5.40
C ILE A 253 -10.75 -17.85 6.65
N VAL A 254 -10.71 -16.78 7.40
CA VAL A 254 -9.99 -16.70 8.66
C VAL A 254 -10.98 -16.77 9.82
N LEU A 255 -10.81 -17.74 10.69
CA LEU A 255 -11.63 -17.95 11.88
C LEU A 255 -10.80 -17.60 13.12
N ALA A 256 -11.41 -16.88 14.06
CA ALA A 256 -10.89 -16.75 15.42
C ALA A 256 -11.41 -17.95 16.23
N LEU A 257 -10.51 -18.69 16.92
CA LEU A 257 -10.82 -19.85 17.74
C LEU A 257 -11.00 -19.45 19.21
#